data_293b83eae63e15dca2b26b3e9e993f80
#
_entry.id   293b83eae63e15dca2b26b3e9e993f80
#
_cell.length_a   1.000
_cell.length_b   1.000
_cell.length_c   1.000
_cell.angle_alpha   90.00
_cell.angle_beta   90.00
_cell.angle_gamma   90.00
#
_symmetry.space_group_name_H-M   'P 1'
#
loop_
_entity.id
_entity.type
_entity.pdbx_description
1 polymer ?
#
loop_
_entity_poly.entity_id
_entity_poly.type
_entity_poly.pdbx_seq_one_letter_code
_entity_poly.pdbx_strand_id
1 'polypeptide(L)'
;IDELGRTDSQYMTLQNRLRKEVNLFTGHFDEENTFKFKTKFTEDWEYIRFAEELHDFVEENKISEFVRRINNEHSDIFKRISMDTSMLTASEDDIQDLISQVNKGFQTCNFVGVIQCIEMKVEESSNRVVNCLRAIQKYYNEHAYDLTPGTNLFSSENEQLVKQEAIALLRDFIKEIHAYRYDSIRLYDSFELRFRIIENNNDTGFVEKLSNVGSEGTDILVKAMINIMLLNVFKEGASRKFKDF
;
A
#
# COMPACT_ATOMS: atom_id res chain seq x y z
N ILE A 1 63.83 -23.28 -20.33
CA ILE A 1 62.87 -24.28 -19.85
C ILE A 1 62.31 -23.85 -18.44
N ASP A 2 63.17 -23.29 -17.56
CA ASP A 2 62.76 -22.87 -16.22
C ASP A 2 61.85 -21.64 -16.17
N GLU A 3 61.94 -20.71 -17.09
CA GLU A 3 61.09 -19.53 -17.14
C GLU A 3 59.63 -19.88 -17.54
N LEU A 4 59.46 -20.78 -18.52
CA LEU A 4 58.16 -21.24 -18.97
C LEU A 4 57.44 -21.96 -17.84
N GLY A 5 58.13 -22.82 -17.10
CA GLY A 5 57.56 -23.56 -15.97
C GLY A 5 57.16 -22.67 -14.77
N ARG A 6 57.91 -21.55 -14.56
CA ARG A 6 57.57 -20.54 -13.56
C ARG A 6 56.35 -19.73 -13.96
N THR A 7 56.22 -19.36 -15.24
CA THR A 7 55.07 -18.61 -15.76
C THR A 7 53.79 -19.44 -15.72
N ASP A 8 53.84 -20.73 -16.08
CA ASP A 8 52.71 -21.64 -15.98
C ASP A 8 52.26 -21.83 -14.54
N SER A 9 53.18 -21.99 -13.58
CA SER A 9 52.83 -22.10 -12.15
C SER A 9 52.23 -20.82 -11.63
N GLN A 10 52.71 -19.65 -12.03
CA GLN A 10 52.11 -18.37 -11.63
C GLN A 10 50.71 -18.19 -12.22
N TYR A 11 50.52 -18.55 -13.47
CA TYR A 11 49.23 -18.48 -14.16
C TYR A 11 48.18 -19.36 -13.44
N MET A 12 48.52 -20.61 -13.17
CA MET A 12 47.66 -21.54 -12.43
C MET A 12 47.28 -21.01 -11.03
N THR A 13 48.24 -20.39 -10.34
CA THR A 13 48.02 -19.80 -9.03
C THR A 13 47.04 -18.63 -9.09
N LEU A 14 47.22 -17.73 -10.06
CA LEU A 14 46.34 -16.59 -10.27
C LEU A 14 44.94 -17.01 -10.68
N GLN A 15 44.84 -18.01 -11.55
CA GLN A 15 43.57 -18.56 -11.99
C GLN A 15 42.76 -19.19 -10.82
N ASN A 16 43.43 -19.97 -9.98
CA ASN A 16 42.81 -20.54 -8.79
C ASN A 16 42.38 -19.47 -7.79
N ARG A 17 43.17 -18.41 -7.65
CA ARG A 17 42.80 -17.27 -6.80
C ARG A 17 41.60 -16.54 -7.37
N LEU A 18 41.57 -16.27 -8.67
CA LEU A 18 40.43 -15.64 -9.34
C LEU A 18 39.13 -16.46 -9.13
N ARG A 19 39.18 -17.76 -9.38
CA ARG A 19 38.02 -18.66 -9.13
C ARG A 19 37.52 -18.57 -7.69
N LYS A 20 38.45 -18.61 -6.73
CA LYS A 20 38.10 -18.52 -5.29
C LYS A 20 37.43 -17.20 -4.97
N GLU A 21 37.99 -16.06 -5.40
CA GLU A 21 37.44 -14.74 -5.07
C GLU A 21 36.09 -14.49 -5.77
N VAL A 22 35.93 -14.91 -7.04
CA VAL A 22 34.66 -14.82 -7.75
C VAL A 22 33.58 -15.67 -7.09
N ASN A 23 33.90 -16.93 -6.73
CA ASN A 23 32.94 -17.80 -6.04
C ASN A 23 32.56 -17.27 -4.63
N LEU A 24 33.53 -16.67 -3.93
CA LEU A 24 33.25 -16.02 -2.64
C LEU A 24 32.30 -14.83 -2.79
N PHE A 25 32.58 -13.98 -3.79
CA PHE A 25 31.74 -12.81 -4.09
C PHE A 25 30.33 -13.23 -4.52
N THR A 26 30.24 -14.14 -5.49
CA THR A 26 28.94 -14.56 -6.05
C THR A 26 28.13 -15.43 -5.11
N GLY A 27 28.76 -16.06 -4.11
CA GLY A 27 28.08 -16.79 -3.04
C GLY A 27 27.21 -15.92 -2.12
N HIS A 28 27.30 -14.59 -2.20
CA HIS A 28 26.42 -13.67 -1.50
C HIS A 28 25.11 -13.38 -2.25
N PHE A 29 24.96 -13.91 -3.48
CA PHE A 29 23.81 -13.63 -4.34
C PHE A 29 23.03 -14.90 -4.65
N ASP A 30 21.70 -14.77 -4.71
CA ASP A 30 20.82 -15.81 -5.24
C ASP A 30 20.90 -15.88 -6.77
N GLU A 31 20.45 -16.97 -7.38
CA GLU A 31 20.44 -17.13 -8.84
C GLU A 31 19.64 -16.03 -9.55
N GLU A 32 18.53 -15.60 -8.94
CA GLU A 32 17.72 -14.44 -9.37
C GLU A 32 18.08 -13.20 -8.52
N ASN A 33 19.26 -12.64 -8.75
CA ASN A 33 19.66 -11.43 -8.03
C ASN A 33 19.36 -10.15 -8.81
N THR A 34 19.15 -9.08 -8.08
CA THR A 34 18.78 -7.75 -8.61
C THR A 34 19.80 -7.20 -9.60
N PHE A 35 21.09 -7.54 -9.45
CA PHE A 35 22.16 -7.11 -10.31
C PHE A 35 22.29 -7.97 -11.58
N LYS A 36 21.57 -9.10 -11.65
CA LYS A 36 21.68 -10.11 -12.71
C LYS A 36 23.08 -10.69 -12.85
N PHE A 37 23.83 -10.72 -11.75
CA PHE A 37 25.14 -11.35 -11.72
C PHE A 37 25.00 -12.87 -11.89
N LYS A 38 25.87 -13.44 -12.72
CA LYS A 38 26.01 -14.87 -12.86
C LYS A 38 26.60 -15.44 -11.55
N THR A 39 25.97 -16.47 -10.99
CA THR A 39 26.39 -17.07 -9.71
C THR A 39 27.02 -18.45 -9.84
N LYS A 40 26.89 -19.09 -11.00
CA LYS A 40 27.46 -20.41 -11.29
C LYS A 40 28.36 -20.36 -12.53
N PHE A 41 29.58 -20.87 -12.40
CA PHE A 41 30.60 -20.87 -13.44
C PHE A 41 31.12 -22.29 -13.64
N THR A 42 31.33 -22.71 -14.88
CA THR A 42 31.85 -24.03 -15.25
C THR A 42 33.21 -23.97 -15.90
N GLU A 43 33.43 -22.95 -16.72
CA GLU A 43 34.62 -22.80 -17.51
C GLU A 43 35.50 -21.61 -17.07
N ASP A 44 36.82 -21.71 -17.26
CA ASP A 44 37.76 -20.69 -16.79
C ASP A 44 37.54 -19.32 -17.39
N TRP A 45 37.22 -19.29 -18.68
CA TRP A 45 36.94 -18.04 -19.38
C TRP A 45 35.75 -17.30 -18.83
N GLU A 46 34.79 -18.00 -18.21
CA GLU A 46 33.62 -17.39 -17.58
C GLU A 46 34.02 -16.58 -16.34
N TYR A 47 34.97 -17.07 -15.54
CA TYR A 47 35.48 -16.34 -14.38
C TYR A 47 36.21 -15.05 -14.80
N ILE A 48 37.03 -15.13 -15.89
CA ILE A 48 37.76 -13.96 -16.44
C ILE A 48 36.75 -12.93 -16.93
N ARG A 49 35.79 -13.36 -17.76
CA ARG A 49 34.77 -12.48 -18.30
C ARG A 49 33.92 -11.82 -17.18
N PHE A 50 33.53 -12.58 -16.17
CA PHE A 50 32.79 -12.03 -15.04
C PHE A 50 33.62 -10.97 -14.28
N ALA A 51 34.90 -11.21 -14.07
CA ALA A 51 35.78 -10.25 -13.41
C ALA A 51 35.95 -8.96 -14.23
N GLU A 52 36.04 -9.05 -15.56
CA GLU A 52 36.06 -7.90 -16.47
C GLU A 52 34.74 -7.12 -16.42
N GLU A 53 33.61 -7.82 -16.54
CA GLU A 53 32.29 -7.21 -16.44
C GLU A 53 32.06 -6.53 -15.07
N LEU A 54 32.57 -7.14 -13.99
CA LEU A 54 32.47 -6.56 -12.64
C LEU A 54 33.40 -5.33 -12.50
N HIS A 55 34.61 -5.37 -13.10
CA HIS A 55 35.50 -4.24 -13.12
C HIS A 55 34.86 -3.05 -13.85
N ASP A 56 34.35 -3.25 -15.06
CA ASP A 56 33.65 -2.23 -15.83
C ASP A 56 32.39 -1.68 -15.04
N PHE A 57 31.67 -2.57 -14.37
CA PHE A 57 30.53 -2.19 -13.54
C PHE A 57 30.93 -1.25 -12.40
N VAL A 58 32.10 -1.45 -11.80
CA VAL A 58 32.63 -0.61 -10.72
C VAL A 58 33.20 0.70 -11.26
N GLU A 59 34.06 0.62 -12.30
CA GLU A 59 34.72 1.79 -12.90
C GLU A 59 33.74 2.77 -13.54
N GLU A 60 32.70 2.28 -14.21
CA GLU A 60 31.66 3.11 -14.81
C GLU A 60 30.62 3.62 -13.77
N ASN A 61 30.86 3.39 -12.48
CA ASN A 61 29.99 3.82 -11.38
C ASN A 61 28.54 3.32 -11.51
N LYS A 62 28.33 2.20 -12.20
CA LYS A 62 27.01 1.60 -12.43
C LYS A 62 26.27 1.26 -11.14
N ILE A 63 27.00 1.02 -10.05
CA ILE A 63 26.40 0.77 -8.72
C ILE A 63 25.56 1.98 -8.28
N SER A 64 26.14 3.18 -8.36
CA SER A 64 25.44 4.41 -7.96
C SER A 64 24.24 4.70 -8.87
N GLU A 65 24.38 4.45 -10.17
CA GLU A 65 23.28 4.59 -11.12
C GLU A 65 22.16 3.59 -10.83
N PHE A 66 22.52 2.35 -10.55
CA PHE A 66 21.58 1.30 -10.19
C PHE A 66 20.83 1.61 -8.89
N VAL A 67 21.53 2.03 -7.83
CA VAL A 67 20.94 2.46 -6.55
C VAL A 67 19.99 3.64 -6.77
N ARG A 68 20.41 4.63 -7.59
CA ARG A 68 19.55 5.77 -7.93
C ARG A 68 18.27 5.32 -8.63
N ARG A 69 18.36 4.40 -9.61
CA ARG A 69 17.19 3.87 -10.32
C ARG A 69 16.23 3.15 -9.38
N ILE A 70 16.73 2.27 -8.50
CA ILE A 70 15.88 1.57 -7.52
C ILE A 70 15.21 2.57 -6.57
N ASN A 71 15.93 3.58 -6.09
CA ASN A 71 15.35 4.59 -5.22
C ASN A 71 14.24 5.38 -5.93
N ASN A 72 14.42 5.68 -7.22
CA ASN A 72 13.41 6.34 -8.04
C ASN A 72 12.17 5.45 -8.19
N GLU A 73 12.35 4.18 -8.53
CA GLU A 73 11.26 3.21 -8.67
C GLU A 73 10.48 3.04 -7.37
N HIS A 74 11.16 2.96 -6.21
CA HIS A 74 10.49 2.91 -4.91
C HIS A 74 9.68 4.19 -4.63
N SER A 75 10.24 5.36 -4.91
CA SER A 75 9.55 6.63 -4.74
C SER A 75 8.31 6.73 -5.63
N ASP A 76 8.41 6.31 -6.89
CA ASP A 76 7.29 6.33 -7.83
C ASP A 76 6.17 5.38 -7.41
N ILE A 77 6.51 4.18 -6.92
CA ILE A 77 5.54 3.22 -6.37
C ILE A 77 4.83 3.84 -5.16
N PHE A 78 5.59 4.42 -4.23
CA PHE A 78 5.07 5.02 -3.01
C PHE A 78 4.12 6.18 -3.32
N LYS A 79 4.52 7.06 -4.23
CA LYS A 79 3.70 8.16 -4.74
C LYS A 79 2.41 7.66 -5.38
N ARG A 80 2.49 6.64 -6.24
CA ARG A 80 1.33 6.08 -6.93
C ARG A 80 0.34 5.47 -5.95
N ILE A 81 0.81 4.66 -4.99
CA ILE A 81 -0.05 4.09 -3.94
C ILE A 81 -0.72 5.22 -3.14
N SER A 82 0.03 6.28 -2.77
CA SER A 82 -0.52 7.42 -2.04
C SER A 82 -1.61 8.14 -2.83
N MET A 83 -1.41 8.35 -4.14
CA MET A 83 -2.40 8.98 -5.01
C MET A 83 -3.68 8.14 -5.15
N ASP A 84 -3.53 6.83 -5.40
CA ASP A 84 -4.67 5.91 -5.54
C ASP A 84 -5.43 5.81 -4.21
N THR A 85 -4.73 5.81 -3.07
CA THR A 85 -5.36 5.83 -1.74
C THR A 85 -6.09 7.15 -1.49
N SER A 86 -5.57 8.28 -1.97
CA SER A 86 -6.26 9.59 -1.85
C SER A 86 -7.61 9.59 -2.57
N MET A 87 -7.71 8.91 -3.71
CA MET A 87 -9.00 8.76 -4.42
C MET A 87 -9.98 7.90 -3.61
N LEU A 88 -9.50 6.84 -2.96
CA LEU A 88 -10.33 6.00 -2.09
C LEU A 88 -10.83 6.81 -0.88
N THR A 89 -9.97 7.58 -0.23
CA THR A 89 -10.31 8.43 0.92
C THR A 89 -11.32 9.52 0.54
N ALA A 90 -11.16 10.17 -0.63
CA ALA A 90 -12.13 11.14 -1.12
C ALA A 90 -13.52 10.51 -1.31
N SER A 91 -13.58 9.26 -1.78
CA SER A 91 -14.85 8.53 -1.90
C SER A 91 -15.45 8.17 -0.53
N GLU A 92 -14.64 7.98 0.51
CA GLU A 92 -15.10 7.79 1.90
C GLU A 92 -15.72 9.07 2.45
N ASP A 93 -15.16 10.23 2.16
CA ASP A 93 -15.73 11.53 2.54
C ASP A 93 -17.13 11.74 1.91
N ASP A 94 -17.28 11.38 0.64
CA ASP A 94 -18.59 11.40 -0.03
C ASP A 94 -19.62 10.50 0.68
N ILE A 95 -19.19 9.32 1.16
CA ILE A 95 -20.04 8.41 1.94
C ILE A 95 -20.41 9.01 3.31
N GLN A 96 -19.45 9.65 3.99
CA GLN A 96 -19.71 10.33 5.26
C GLN A 96 -20.75 11.44 5.09
N ASP A 97 -20.64 12.24 4.03
CA ASP A 97 -21.59 13.28 3.69
C ASP A 97 -22.98 12.72 3.37
N LEU A 98 -23.06 11.62 2.62
CA LEU A 98 -24.30 10.91 2.34
C LEU A 98 -24.97 10.43 3.64
N ILE A 99 -24.22 9.78 4.53
CA ILE A 99 -24.72 9.28 5.80
C ILE A 99 -25.18 10.44 6.70
N SER A 100 -24.46 11.56 6.71
CA SER A 100 -24.87 12.77 7.42
C SER A 100 -26.22 13.31 6.92
N GLN A 101 -26.47 13.32 5.60
CA GLN A 101 -27.73 13.71 5.01
C GLN A 101 -28.86 12.74 5.37
N VAL A 102 -28.59 11.43 5.34
CA VAL A 102 -29.55 10.40 5.76
C VAL A 102 -29.93 10.58 7.23
N ASN A 103 -28.96 10.80 8.12
CA ASN A 103 -29.21 11.05 9.55
C ASN A 103 -30.06 12.31 9.79
N LYS A 104 -29.82 13.41 9.04
CA LYS A 104 -30.67 14.61 9.08
C LYS A 104 -32.10 14.27 8.66
N GLY A 105 -32.28 13.45 7.64
CA GLY A 105 -33.58 12.95 7.21
C GLY A 105 -34.30 12.18 8.33
N PHE A 106 -33.60 11.31 9.06
CA PHE A 106 -34.18 10.60 10.20
C PHE A 106 -34.64 11.52 11.35
N GLN A 107 -33.88 12.59 11.63
CA GLN A 107 -34.23 13.57 12.66
C GLN A 107 -35.51 14.33 12.33
N THR A 108 -35.85 14.48 11.05
CA THR A 108 -37.09 15.15 10.60
C THR A 108 -38.28 14.20 10.52
N CYS A 109 -38.05 12.88 10.58
CA CYS A 109 -39.12 11.88 10.54
C CYS A 109 -39.75 11.70 11.90
N ASN A 110 -41.08 11.81 11.93
CA ASN A 110 -41.85 11.49 13.13
C ASN A 110 -42.14 9.98 13.14
N PHE A 111 -41.34 9.23 13.88
CA PHE A 111 -41.57 7.79 14.08
C PHE A 111 -42.68 7.56 15.06
N VAL A 112 -43.89 7.36 14.58
CA VAL A 112 -45.08 7.20 15.44
C VAL A 112 -44.92 5.94 16.30
N GLY A 113 -44.47 6.13 17.52
CA GLY A 113 -44.70 5.22 18.65
C GLY A 113 -43.49 4.39 19.11
N VAL A 114 -42.92 3.52 18.32
CA VAL A 114 -41.99 2.47 18.80
C VAL A 114 -40.53 2.87 18.64
N ILE A 115 -40.14 3.40 17.47
CA ILE A 115 -38.79 3.82 17.17
C ILE A 115 -38.61 5.31 17.51
N GLN A 116 -37.65 5.61 18.35
CA GLN A 116 -37.35 6.97 18.80
C GLN A 116 -36.17 7.61 18.05
N CYS A 117 -35.21 6.79 17.64
CA CYS A 117 -34.04 7.27 16.93
C CYS A 117 -33.51 6.18 16.00
N ILE A 118 -33.05 6.60 14.81
CA ILE A 118 -32.23 5.81 13.91
C ILE A 118 -31.02 6.68 13.59
N GLU A 119 -29.83 6.15 13.78
CA GLU A 119 -28.58 6.84 13.52
C GLU A 119 -27.62 5.88 12.81
N MET A 120 -26.90 6.39 11.80
CA MET A 120 -25.86 5.67 11.10
C MET A 120 -24.52 6.39 11.31
N LYS A 121 -23.44 5.62 11.41
CA LYS A 121 -22.09 6.14 11.57
C LYS A 121 -21.13 5.40 10.63
N VAL A 122 -20.23 6.13 10.02
CA VAL A 122 -19.09 5.58 9.29
C VAL A 122 -17.91 5.50 10.24
N GLU A 123 -17.30 4.33 10.33
CA GLU A 123 -16.07 4.09 11.09
C GLU A 123 -14.96 3.62 10.15
N GLU A 124 -13.71 3.79 10.57
CA GLU A 124 -12.56 3.29 9.84
C GLU A 124 -12.62 1.77 9.70
N SER A 125 -12.21 1.28 8.55
CA SER A 125 -12.19 -0.16 8.28
C SER A 125 -11.18 -0.89 9.17
N SER A 126 -11.56 -2.08 9.60
CA SER A 126 -10.65 -3.04 10.23
C SER A 126 -9.78 -3.81 9.21
N ASN A 127 -9.96 -3.58 7.91
CA ASN A 127 -9.21 -4.22 6.85
C ASN A 127 -7.72 -3.80 6.89
N ARG A 128 -6.83 -4.78 7.13
CA ARG A 128 -5.40 -4.53 7.30
C ARG A 128 -4.73 -3.95 6.06
N VAL A 129 -5.17 -4.37 4.86
CA VAL A 129 -4.63 -3.85 3.59
C VAL A 129 -4.97 -2.37 3.45
N VAL A 130 -6.22 -1.99 3.75
CA VAL A 130 -6.65 -0.58 3.75
C VAL A 130 -5.88 0.24 4.77
N ASN A 131 -5.66 -0.30 5.97
CA ASN A 131 -4.88 0.38 7.00
C ASN A 131 -3.41 0.59 6.58
N CYS A 132 -2.80 -0.37 5.87
CA CYS A 132 -1.48 -0.18 5.27
C CYS A 132 -1.48 0.92 4.19
N LEU A 133 -2.51 0.96 3.33
CA LEU A 133 -2.66 2.01 2.31
C LEU A 133 -2.75 3.40 2.94
N ARG A 134 -3.55 3.56 4.00
CA ARG A 134 -3.65 4.83 4.73
C ARG A 134 -2.34 5.21 5.43
N ALA A 135 -1.63 4.25 6.01
CA ALA A 135 -0.32 4.49 6.60
C ALA A 135 0.69 4.99 5.56
N ILE A 136 0.71 4.37 4.36
CA ILE A 136 1.55 4.80 3.24
C ILE A 136 1.18 6.20 2.77
N GLN A 137 -0.12 6.49 2.59
CA GLN A 137 -0.61 7.81 2.19
C GLN A 137 -0.21 8.89 3.20
N LYS A 138 -0.45 8.63 4.48
CA LYS A 138 -0.09 9.55 5.56
C LYS A 138 1.41 9.83 5.57
N TYR A 139 2.21 8.77 5.51
CA TYR A 139 3.67 8.87 5.51
C TYR A 139 4.18 9.65 4.28
N TYR A 140 3.61 9.40 3.10
CA TYR A 140 3.96 10.16 1.89
C TYR A 140 3.64 11.65 2.04
N ASN A 141 2.47 12.00 2.58
CA ASN A 141 2.09 13.40 2.78
C ASN A 141 3.01 14.13 3.77
N GLU A 142 3.52 13.43 4.78
CA GLU A 142 4.43 13.97 5.78
C GLU A 142 5.88 14.10 5.25
N HIS A 143 6.31 13.21 4.35
CA HIS A 143 7.70 13.08 3.89
C HIS A 143 7.87 13.20 2.37
N ALA A 144 6.90 13.75 1.63
CA ALA A 144 6.92 13.81 0.16
C ALA A 144 8.21 14.43 -0.39
N TYR A 145 8.76 15.43 0.29
CA TYR A 145 9.98 16.11 -0.12
C TYR A 145 11.21 15.19 0.00
N ASP A 146 11.33 14.46 1.10
CA ASP A 146 12.48 13.58 1.37
C ASP A 146 12.43 12.29 0.53
N LEU A 147 11.22 11.88 0.12
CA LEU A 147 10.98 10.73 -0.75
C LEU A 147 11.20 11.05 -2.23
N THR A 148 11.21 12.33 -2.63
CA THR A 148 11.38 12.73 -4.04
C THR A 148 12.86 12.76 -4.40
N PRO A 149 13.33 11.95 -5.38
CA PRO A 149 14.73 11.90 -5.77
C PRO A 149 15.23 13.23 -6.31
N GLY A 150 16.42 13.65 -5.88
CA GLY A 150 17.11 14.83 -6.43
C GLY A 150 16.67 16.18 -5.88
N THR A 151 15.76 16.23 -4.91
CA THR A 151 15.35 17.49 -4.27
C THR A 151 16.31 17.97 -3.19
N ASN A 152 17.06 17.05 -2.57
CA ASN A 152 18.06 17.37 -1.55
C ASN A 152 19.48 17.41 -2.13
N LEU A 153 20.10 18.58 -2.13
CA LEU A 153 21.54 18.77 -2.44
C LEU A 153 22.44 18.26 -1.28
N PHE A 154 21.86 18.02 -0.11
CA PHE A 154 22.53 17.52 1.08
C PHE A 154 21.77 16.29 1.57
N SER A 155 22.26 15.09 1.27
CA SER A 155 21.74 13.86 1.86
C SER A 155 22.02 13.87 3.37
N SER A 156 20.98 14.07 4.17
CA SER A 156 21.05 13.98 5.62
C SER A 156 20.88 12.53 6.07
N GLU A 157 21.40 12.19 7.25
CA GLU A 157 21.10 10.91 7.92
C GLU A 157 19.58 10.67 8.02
N ASN A 158 18.82 11.75 8.11
CA ASN A 158 17.35 11.72 8.15
C ASN A 158 16.73 11.17 6.86
N GLU A 159 17.28 11.48 5.67
CA GLU A 159 16.78 10.96 4.38
C GLU A 159 16.91 9.44 4.28
N GLN A 160 17.98 8.87 4.82
CA GLN A 160 18.15 7.41 4.84
C GLN A 160 17.13 6.73 5.77
N LEU A 161 16.84 7.33 6.92
CA LEU A 161 15.84 6.82 7.85
C LEU A 161 14.43 6.86 7.21
N VAL A 162 14.07 7.98 6.59
CA VAL A 162 12.79 8.13 5.89
C VAL A 162 12.63 7.07 4.80
N LYS A 163 13.66 6.81 4.02
CA LYS A 163 13.63 5.76 2.97
C LYS A 163 13.50 4.36 3.57
N GLN A 164 14.18 4.06 4.67
CA GLN A 164 14.08 2.76 5.34
C GLN A 164 12.68 2.52 5.91
N GLU A 165 12.08 3.53 6.53
CA GLU A 165 10.70 3.46 7.05
C GLU A 165 9.68 3.29 5.89
N ALA A 166 9.84 4.01 4.79
CA ALA A 166 9.03 3.84 3.60
C ALA A 166 9.10 2.40 3.05
N ILE A 167 10.30 1.82 2.98
CA ILE A 167 10.50 0.43 2.55
C ILE A 167 9.83 -0.55 3.55
N ALA A 168 9.88 -0.29 4.84
CA ALA A 168 9.22 -1.11 5.85
C ALA A 168 7.70 -1.10 5.65
N LEU A 169 7.09 0.07 5.42
CA LEU A 169 5.66 0.20 5.11
C LEU A 169 5.26 -0.57 3.84
N LEU A 170 6.07 -0.51 2.77
CA LEU A 170 5.84 -1.29 1.56
C LEU A 170 5.92 -2.80 1.81
N ARG A 171 6.86 -3.26 2.62
CA ARG A 171 6.99 -4.68 2.99
C ARG A 171 5.78 -5.18 3.76
N ASP A 172 5.30 -4.39 4.72
CA ASP A 172 4.10 -4.73 5.49
C ASP A 172 2.86 -4.76 4.57
N PHE A 173 2.74 -3.80 3.66
CA PHE A 173 1.68 -3.79 2.66
C PHE A 173 1.71 -5.03 1.75
N ILE A 174 2.88 -5.41 1.23
CA ILE A 174 3.05 -6.61 0.41
C ILE A 174 2.65 -7.87 1.20
N LYS A 175 3.07 -7.97 2.47
CA LYS A 175 2.71 -9.08 3.35
C LYS A 175 1.19 -9.20 3.54
N GLU A 176 0.52 -8.08 3.79
CA GLU A 176 -0.94 -8.06 3.97
C GLU A 176 -1.69 -8.35 2.66
N ILE A 177 -1.19 -7.89 1.51
CA ILE A 177 -1.74 -8.26 0.18
C ILE A 177 -1.63 -9.76 -0.06
N HIS A 178 -0.49 -10.38 0.22
CA HIS A 178 -0.32 -11.83 0.06
C HIS A 178 -1.27 -12.64 0.95
N ALA A 179 -1.62 -12.10 2.11
CA ALA A 179 -2.60 -12.70 3.00
C ALA A 179 -4.06 -12.41 2.59
N TYR A 180 -4.26 -11.40 1.75
CA TYR A 180 -5.59 -10.96 1.31
C TYR A 180 -6.14 -11.92 0.25
N ARG A 181 -7.34 -12.42 0.48
CA ARG A 181 -7.94 -13.49 -0.35
C ARG A 181 -8.72 -13.00 -1.56
N TYR A 182 -8.83 -11.69 -1.75
CA TYR A 182 -9.63 -11.07 -2.81
C TYR A 182 -8.74 -10.39 -3.83
N ASP A 183 -9.16 -10.36 -5.07
CA ASP A 183 -8.39 -9.81 -6.20
C ASP A 183 -8.42 -8.26 -6.25
N SER A 184 -9.31 -7.64 -5.49
CA SER A 184 -9.47 -6.18 -5.48
C SER A 184 -9.98 -5.66 -4.15
N ILE A 185 -9.58 -4.46 -3.78
CA ILE A 185 -10.13 -3.69 -2.67
C ILE A 185 -11.29 -2.86 -3.24
N ARG A 186 -12.45 -2.97 -2.62
CA ARG A 186 -13.65 -2.22 -3.01
C ARG A 186 -13.90 -1.11 -2.00
N LEU A 187 -14.66 -0.08 -2.40
CA LEU A 187 -14.99 1.04 -1.52
C LEU A 187 -15.59 0.58 -0.18
N TYR A 188 -16.43 -0.45 -0.18
CA TYR A 188 -17.03 -0.96 1.07
C TYR A 188 -16.01 -1.66 1.99
N ASP A 189 -14.81 -2.01 1.51
CA ASP A 189 -13.73 -2.55 2.34
C ASP A 189 -12.99 -1.44 3.10
N SER A 190 -13.18 -0.17 2.71
CA SER A 190 -12.46 0.97 3.26
C SER A 190 -13.13 1.60 4.48
N PHE A 191 -14.40 1.29 4.75
CA PHE A 191 -15.13 1.79 5.91
C PHE A 191 -16.06 0.74 6.48
N GLU A 192 -16.52 0.95 7.71
CA GLU A 192 -17.55 0.15 8.37
C GLU A 192 -18.76 1.02 8.67
N LEU A 193 -19.96 0.53 8.32
CA LEU A 193 -21.20 1.17 8.72
C LEU A 193 -21.67 0.61 10.06
N ARG A 194 -21.94 1.50 11.00
CA ARG A 194 -22.54 1.19 12.30
C ARG A 194 -23.93 1.81 12.38
N PHE A 195 -24.81 1.11 13.05
CA PHE A 195 -26.22 1.48 13.19
C PHE A 195 -26.55 1.57 14.67
N ARG A 196 -27.29 2.60 15.07
CA ARG A 196 -27.83 2.77 16.40
C ARG A 196 -29.33 3.00 16.30
N ILE A 197 -30.08 2.28 17.08
CA ILE A 197 -31.55 2.39 17.13
C ILE A 197 -31.99 2.53 18.58
N ILE A 198 -32.90 3.45 18.82
CA ILE A 198 -33.57 3.58 20.12
C ILE A 198 -35.00 3.18 19.90
N GLU A 199 -35.40 2.09 20.53
CA GLU A 199 -36.76 1.52 20.49
C GLU A 199 -37.33 1.37 21.92
N ASN A 200 -38.49 1.95 22.19
CA ASN A 200 -39.16 1.86 23.52
C ASN A 200 -38.21 2.22 24.69
N ASN A 201 -37.37 3.26 24.54
CA ASN A 201 -36.31 3.69 25.47
C ASN A 201 -35.18 2.67 25.64
N ASN A 202 -35.10 1.65 24.81
CA ASN A 202 -33.99 0.73 24.77
C ASN A 202 -33.01 1.18 23.66
N ASP A 203 -31.76 1.52 24.02
CA ASP A 203 -30.69 1.96 23.12
C ASP A 203 -29.80 0.76 22.79
N THR A 204 -29.68 0.45 21.53
CA THR A 204 -28.83 -0.67 21.07
C THR A 204 -27.34 -0.37 21.12
N GLY A 205 -26.96 0.92 21.27
CA GLY A 205 -25.64 1.36 20.94
C GLY A 205 -25.34 1.18 19.44
N PHE A 206 -24.09 1.43 19.03
CA PHE A 206 -23.66 1.21 17.64
C PHE A 206 -23.34 -0.25 17.37
N VAL A 207 -24.09 -0.88 16.46
CA VAL A 207 -23.95 -2.28 16.05
C VAL A 207 -23.60 -2.40 14.56
N GLU A 208 -22.92 -3.49 14.17
CA GLU A 208 -22.54 -3.75 12.78
C GLU A 208 -23.71 -4.19 11.90
N LYS A 209 -24.66 -4.89 12.49
CA LYS A 209 -25.78 -5.50 11.76
C LYS A 209 -27.10 -5.15 12.41
N LEU A 210 -28.05 -4.75 11.59
CA LEU A 210 -29.42 -4.46 12.03
C LEU A 210 -30.20 -5.71 12.49
N SER A 211 -29.77 -6.92 12.10
CA SER A 211 -30.47 -8.18 12.39
C SER A 211 -30.58 -8.55 13.87
N ASN A 212 -29.90 -7.82 14.75
CA ASN A 212 -29.94 -8.07 16.20
C ASN A 212 -30.64 -6.95 16.98
N VAL A 213 -31.38 -6.09 16.28
CA VAL A 213 -31.93 -4.86 16.84
C VAL A 213 -33.47 -4.95 16.88
N GLY A 214 -34.02 -5.24 18.06
CA GLY A 214 -35.46 -5.20 18.26
C GLY A 214 -36.24 -6.44 17.74
N SER A 215 -37.57 -6.25 17.55
CA SER A 215 -38.43 -7.28 16.99
C SER A 215 -38.23 -7.41 15.46
N GLU A 216 -38.58 -8.55 14.86
CA GLU A 216 -38.55 -8.74 13.40
C GLU A 216 -39.26 -7.62 12.63
N GLY A 217 -40.37 -7.11 13.16
CA GLY A 217 -41.11 -6.01 12.57
C GLY A 217 -40.32 -4.69 12.58
N THR A 218 -39.60 -4.40 13.65
CA THR A 218 -38.76 -3.23 13.79
C THR A 218 -37.60 -3.29 12.83
N ASP A 219 -36.94 -4.43 12.67
CA ASP A 219 -35.84 -4.63 11.73
C ASP A 219 -36.28 -4.35 10.29
N ILE A 220 -37.43 -4.88 9.86
CA ILE A 220 -37.96 -4.64 8.51
C ILE A 220 -38.28 -3.15 8.31
N LEU A 221 -38.92 -2.51 9.31
CA LEU A 221 -39.30 -1.10 9.25
C LEU A 221 -38.06 -0.21 9.14
N VAL A 222 -37.01 -0.44 9.96
CA VAL A 222 -35.75 0.32 9.94
C VAL A 222 -35.03 0.18 8.59
N LYS A 223 -34.95 -1.03 8.07
CA LYS A 223 -34.37 -1.27 6.74
C LYS A 223 -35.13 -0.55 5.62
N ALA A 224 -36.45 -0.59 5.66
CA ALA A 224 -37.29 0.13 4.70
C ALA A 224 -37.06 1.65 4.78
N MET A 225 -36.97 2.20 6.00
CA MET A 225 -36.72 3.63 6.21
C MET A 225 -35.36 4.07 5.76
N ILE A 226 -34.32 3.30 6.05
CA ILE A 226 -32.96 3.57 5.54
C ILE A 226 -32.99 3.63 4.01
N ASN A 227 -33.62 2.67 3.35
CA ASN A 227 -33.73 2.65 1.89
C ASN A 227 -34.50 3.87 1.35
N ILE A 228 -35.61 4.25 1.98
CA ILE A 228 -36.38 5.44 1.58
C ILE A 228 -35.54 6.72 1.73
N MET A 229 -34.80 6.87 2.83
CA MET A 229 -33.94 8.03 3.04
C MET A 229 -32.80 8.10 2.03
N LEU A 230 -32.13 6.98 1.74
CA LEU A 230 -31.13 6.90 0.68
C LEU A 230 -31.72 7.32 -0.66
N LEU A 231 -32.88 6.80 -1.05
CA LEU A 231 -33.55 7.18 -2.30
C LEU A 231 -33.89 8.68 -2.35
N ASN A 232 -34.32 9.28 -1.24
CA ASN A 232 -34.61 10.70 -1.17
C ASN A 232 -33.35 11.56 -1.36
N VAL A 233 -32.24 11.22 -0.71
CA VAL A 233 -30.97 11.92 -0.86
C VAL A 233 -30.48 11.83 -2.30
N PHE A 234 -30.52 10.65 -2.94
CA PHE A 234 -30.17 10.49 -4.34
C PHE A 234 -31.06 11.30 -5.29
N LYS A 235 -32.37 11.36 -5.01
CA LYS A 235 -33.32 12.16 -5.80
C LYS A 235 -33.02 13.66 -5.71
N GLU A 236 -32.72 14.17 -4.52
CA GLU A 236 -32.35 15.56 -4.31
C GLU A 236 -31.01 15.90 -5.02
N GLY A 237 -30.02 15.02 -4.91
CA GLY A 237 -28.74 15.15 -5.60
C GLY A 237 -28.88 15.16 -7.12
N ALA A 238 -29.72 14.30 -7.68
CA ALA A 238 -30.06 14.28 -9.10
C ALA A 238 -30.77 15.57 -9.54
N SER A 239 -31.75 16.02 -8.74
CA SER A 239 -32.50 17.24 -9.05
C SER A 239 -31.64 18.51 -9.04
N ARG A 240 -30.59 18.57 -8.21
CA ARG A 240 -29.63 19.68 -8.22
C ARG A 240 -28.76 19.66 -9.50
N LYS A 241 -28.23 18.49 -9.87
CA LYS A 241 -27.45 18.35 -11.12
C LYS A 241 -28.22 18.69 -12.40
N PHE A 242 -29.54 18.50 -12.42
CA PHE A 242 -30.39 18.87 -13.58
C PHE A 242 -30.86 20.33 -13.56
N LYS A 243 -30.67 21.10 -12.48
CA LYS A 243 -31.01 22.52 -12.43
C LYS A 243 -29.88 23.43 -12.90
N ASP A 244 -28.66 22.90 -12.99
CA ASP A 244 -27.46 23.62 -13.42
C ASP A 244 -27.16 23.41 -14.92
N PHE A 245 -28.10 22.85 -15.68
CA PHE A 245 -28.16 22.75 -17.13
C PHE A 245 -29.40 23.51 -17.64
#